data_4832b6a6c4efa29bf7d5f32ac28854d8
#
_entry.id   4832b6a6c4efa29bf7d5f32ac28854d8
#
_cell.length_a   1.000
_cell.length_b   1.000
_cell.length_c   1.000
_cell.angle_alpha   90.00
_cell.angle_beta   90.00
_cell.angle_gamma   90.00
#
_symmetry.space_group_name_H-M   'P 1'
#
loop_
_entity.id
_entity.type
_entity.pdbx_description
1 polymer ?
#
loop_
_entity_poly.entity_id
_entity_poly.type
_entity_poly.pdbx_seq_one_letter_code
_entity_poly.pdbx_strand_id
1 'polypeptide(L)'
;MDRAIPPTWIIDVVNTAPTLDQKAESLRQILAGNGRLLVAYSGGVDSAFLAWTAHQVLGGQMLAVIADSPSLARTHLADALAFAHEREIPVEVVETQELENPSYIRNDAMRCFHCKDELFTVLERYREAGGFDAIAYGVNADDEGDFRPGQQAARQHHVLAPLLEAGLNKAEIRELARQADLRVWDKPASACLSSRIEYGRAVTPEALSVIERGEEALRAMGFRQFRVRHHGEIVRIEIAREELPRALTAEMASEFTAVFKRLGFRFVTLDLEGFRSGSMNQLLSAEELLRGRV
;
A
#
# COMPACT_ATOMS: atom_id res chain seq x y z
N MET A 1 -10.09 -72.93 2.14
CA MET A 1 -10.86 -71.92 2.91
C MET A 1 -10.11 -70.59 2.81
N ASP A 2 -10.35 -69.88 1.71
CA ASP A 2 -9.76 -68.53 1.49
C ASP A 2 -10.62 -67.49 2.18
N ARG A 3 -10.01 -66.78 3.14
CA ARG A 3 -10.63 -65.61 3.75
C ARG A 3 -10.20 -64.37 2.93
N ALA A 4 -11.13 -63.85 2.16
CA ALA A 4 -10.97 -62.56 1.49
C ALA A 4 -10.85 -61.44 2.53
N ILE A 5 -9.76 -60.64 2.43
CA ILE A 5 -9.57 -59.40 3.18
C ILE A 5 -10.51 -58.33 2.58
N PRO A 6 -11.32 -57.64 3.40
CA PRO A 6 -12.18 -56.59 2.88
C PRO A 6 -11.34 -55.39 2.42
N PRO A 7 -11.81 -54.63 1.40
CA PRO A 7 -11.07 -53.49 0.88
C PRO A 7 -10.96 -52.37 1.93
N THR A 8 -9.73 -51.93 2.14
CA THR A 8 -9.40 -50.76 2.95
C THR A 8 -10.05 -49.52 2.30
N TRP A 9 -10.98 -48.87 2.98
CA TRP A 9 -11.55 -47.61 2.56
C TRP A 9 -10.44 -46.57 2.59
N ILE A 10 -9.94 -46.21 1.43
CA ILE A 10 -9.08 -45.03 1.25
C ILE A 10 -10.03 -43.83 1.37
N ILE A 11 -9.98 -43.16 2.52
CA ILE A 11 -10.57 -41.83 2.66
C ILE A 11 -9.63 -40.92 1.87
N ASP A 12 -9.97 -40.64 0.62
CA ASP A 12 -9.38 -39.55 -0.11
C ASP A 12 -9.73 -38.24 0.65
N VAL A 13 -8.80 -37.81 1.48
CA VAL A 13 -8.83 -36.45 2.01
C VAL A 13 -8.58 -35.54 0.81
N VAL A 14 -9.68 -35.12 0.16
CA VAL A 14 -9.64 -34.08 -0.87
C VAL A 14 -9.16 -32.81 -0.16
N ASN A 15 -7.87 -32.56 -0.25
CA ASN A 15 -7.25 -31.33 0.22
C ASN A 15 -7.65 -30.20 -0.76
N THR A 16 -8.92 -29.77 -0.68
CA THR A 16 -9.41 -28.64 -1.46
C THR A 16 -8.87 -27.35 -0.81
N ALA A 17 -8.22 -26.51 -1.61
CA ALA A 17 -7.83 -25.17 -1.16
C ALA A 17 -9.06 -24.46 -0.55
N PRO A 18 -8.89 -23.67 0.53
CA PRO A 18 -10.01 -23.01 1.20
C PRO A 18 -10.75 -22.06 0.23
N THR A 19 -12.07 -22.09 0.29
CA THR A 19 -12.91 -21.19 -0.50
C THR A 19 -12.78 -19.74 -0.01
N LEU A 20 -13.23 -18.78 -0.82
CA LEU A 20 -13.22 -17.36 -0.46
C LEU A 20 -13.99 -17.11 0.85
N ASP A 21 -15.15 -17.74 1.02
CA ASP A 21 -15.96 -17.60 2.24
C ASP A 21 -15.24 -18.17 3.47
N GLN A 22 -14.53 -19.29 3.31
CA GLN A 22 -13.74 -19.88 4.40
C GLN A 22 -12.57 -18.98 4.80
N LYS A 23 -11.89 -18.36 3.84
CA LYS A 23 -10.83 -17.37 4.12
C LYS A 23 -11.39 -16.11 4.80
N ALA A 24 -12.53 -15.62 4.36
CA ALA A 24 -13.21 -14.48 4.98
C ALA A 24 -13.62 -14.79 6.42
N GLU A 25 -14.11 -16.01 6.69
CA GLU A 25 -14.45 -16.45 8.04
C GLU A 25 -13.20 -16.61 8.91
N SER A 26 -12.11 -17.17 8.36
CA SER A 26 -10.81 -17.26 9.04
C SER A 26 -10.31 -15.86 9.45
N LEU A 27 -10.42 -14.86 8.57
CA LEU A 27 -10.07 -13.48 8.89
C LEU A 27 -10.89 -12.95 10.08
N ARG A 28 -12.21 -13.18 10.11
CA ARG A 28 -13.05 -12.76 11.23
C ARG A 28 -12.63 -13.42 12.54
N GLN A 29 -12.32 -14.71 12.51
CA GLN A 29 -11.87 -15.46 13.69
C GLN A 29 -10.51 -14.96 14.20
N ILE A 30 -9.55 -14.71 13.30
CA ILE A 30 -8.26 -14.11 13.64
C ILE A 30 -8.48 -12.76 14.33
N LEU A 31 -9.33 -11.89 13.78
CA LEU A 31 -9.60 -10.59 14.37
C LEU A 31 -10.29 -10.70 15.73
N ALA A 32 -11.27 -11.57 15.87
CA ALA A 32 -12.01 -11.78 17.12
C ALA A 32 -11.12 -12.27 18.28
N GLY A 33 -10.02 -12.95 17.95
CA GLY A 33 -9.05 -13.46 18.94
C GLY A 33 -8.09 -12.42 19.52
N ASN A 34 -8.10 -11.16 19.04
CA ASN A 34 -7.04 -10.19 19.34
C ASN A 34 -7.40 -9.05 20.31
N GLY A 35 -8.53 -9.12 21.01
CA GLY A 35 -8.92 -8.10 22.00
C GLY A 35 -9.06 -6.69 21.37
N ARG A 36 -8.45 -5.67 21.98
CA ARG A 36 -8.44 -4.30 21.46
C ARG A 36 -7.35 -4.12 20.40
N LEU A 37 -7.73 -3.73 19.19
CA LEU A 37 -6.85 -3.75 18.03
C LEU A 37 -6.63 -2.36 17.42
N LEU A 38 -5.36 -1.98 17.21
CA LEU A 38 -4.98 -0.89 16.32
C LEU A 38 -4.80 -1.43 14.90
N VAL A 39 -5.35 -0.75 13.90
CA VAL A 39 -5.14 -1.08 12.48
C VAL A 39 -4.34 0.03 11.82
N ALA A 40 -3.12 -0.28 11.35
CA ALA A 40 -2.32 0.62 10.53
C ALA A 40 -3.04 0.84 9.18
N TYR A 41 -3.67 1.98 9.05
CA TYR A 41 -4.59 2.32 7.95
C TYR A 41 -3.92 3.26 6.96
N SER A 42 -3.89 2.90 5.68
CA SER A 42 -3.31 3.74 4.61
C SER A 42 -4.33 4.21 3.58
N GLY A 43 -5.61 3.82 3.71
CA GLY A 43 -6.65 4.10 2.72
C GLY A 43 -6.51 3.34 1.39
N GLY A 44 -5.55 2.41 1.28
CA GLY A 44 -5.48 1.42 0.19
C GLY A 44 -6.50 0.30 0.42
N VAL A 45 -6.87 -0.45 -0.64
CA VAL A 45 -7.95 -1.47 -0.54
C VAL A 45 -7.69 -2.49 0.57
N ASP A 46 -6.46 -2.97 0.75
CA ASP A 46 -6.15 -4.00 1.76
C ASP A 46 -6.35 -3.47 3.18
N SER A 47 -5.74 -2.32 3.50
CA SER A 47 -5.87 -1.71 4.83
C SER A 47 -7.29 -1.20 5.11
N ALA A 48 -8.02 -0.76 4.07
CA ALA A 48 -9.40 -0.34 4.19
C ALA A 48 -10.35 -1.52 4.44
N PHE A 49 -10.14 -2.62 3.71
CA PHE A 49 -10.89 -3.86 3.93
C PHE A 49 -10.60 -4.45 5.31
N LEU A 50 -9.32 -4.46 5.73
CA LEU A 50 -8.93 -4.90 7.06
C LEU A 50 -9.58 -4.05 8.15
N ALA A 51 -9.50 -2.72 8.06
CA ALA A 51 -10.09 -1.81 9.04
C ALA A 51 -11.61 -1.96 9.12
N TRP A 52 -12.27 -2.06 7.97
CA TRP A 52 -13.72 -2.30 7.91
C TRP A 52 -14.10 -3.64 8.55
N THR A 53 -13.40 -4.74 8.20
CA THR A 53 -13.70 -6.06 8.77
C THR A 53 -13.43 -6.09 10.27
N ALA A 54 -12.33 -5.47 10.73
CA ALA A 54 -12.04 -5.34 12.14
C ALA A 54 -13.13 -4.56 12.88
N HIS A 55 -13.65 -3.49 12.27
CA HIS A 55 -14.77 -2.73 12.84
C HIS A 55 -16.06 -3.56 12.93
N GLN A 56 -16.38 -4.35 11.90
CA GLN A 56 -17.54 -5.25 11.93
C GLN A 56 -17.43 -6.33 13.02
N VAL A 57 -16.21 -6.80 13.33
CA VAL A 57 -15.98 -7.87 14.31
C VAL A 57 -15.84 -7.34 15.73
N LEU A 58 -15.10 -6.24 15.90
CA LEU A 58 -14.67 -5.73 17.21
C LEU A 58 -15.45 -4.48 17.66
N GLY A 59 -16.20 -3.84 16.75
CA GLY A 59 -16.91 -2.60 17.07
C GLY A 59 -15.97 -1.53 17.63
N GLY A 60 -16.29 -0.98 18.77
CA GLY A 60 -15.49 0.04 19.48
C GLY A 60 -14.19 -0.47 20.10
N GLN A 61 -13.85 -1.76 19.96
CA GLN A 61 -12.58 -2.32 20.43
C GLN A 61 -11.48 -2.20 19.36
N MET A 62 -11.76 -1.61 18.20
CA MET A 62 -10.74 -1.32 17.20
C MET A 62 -10.62 0.18 16.96
N LEU A 63 -9.42 0.59 16.53
CA LEU A 63 -9.14 1.94 16.07
C LEU A 63 -8.23 1.87 14.83
N ALA A 64 -8.66 2.48 13.74
CA ALA A 64 -7.80 2.69 12.58
C ALA A 64 -6.90 3.90 12.83
N VAL A 65 -5.60 3.78 12.53
CA VAL A 65 -4.65 4.90 12.68
C VAL A 65 -3.98 5.15 11.34
N ILE A 66 -4.11 6.36 10.81
CA ILE A 66 -3.47 6.79 9.57
C ILE A 66 -2.36 7.80 9.89
N ALA A 67 -1.17 7.57 9.32
CA ALA A 67 -0.07 8.51 9.43
C ALA A 67 -0.27 9.68 8.47
N ASP A 68 -0.26 10.90 9.00
CA ASP A 68 -0.08 12.13 8.22
C ASP A 68 1.41 12.34 7.97
N SER A 69 1.89 11.69 6.94
CA SER A 69 3.26 11.74 6.48
C SER A 69 3.40 12.73 5.33
N PRO A 70 4.51 13.49 5.24
CA PRO A 70 4.82 14.31 4.06
C PRO A 70 4.87 13.51 2.76
N SER A 71 5.08 12.20 2.85
CA SER A 71 5.07 11.27 1.71
C SER A 71 3.68 10.80 1.30
N LEU A 72 2.64 11.07 2.10
CA LEU A 72 1.26 10.73 1.79
C LEU A 72 0.61 11.90 1.03
N ALA A 73 0.16 11.66 -0.19
CA ALA A 73 -0.56 12.68 -0.95
C ALA A 73 -1.82 13.15 -0.19
N ARG A 74 -2.04 14.46 -0.15
CA ARG A 74 -3.18 15.07 0.58
C ARG A 74 -4.52 14.53 0.10
N THR A 75 -4.64 14.31 -1.22
CA THR A 75 -5.84 13.69 -1.80
C THR A 75 -6.07 12.27 -1.28
N HIS A 76 -5.01 11.51 -1.06
CA HIS A 76 -5.12 10.14 -0.51
C HIS A 76 -5.52 10.14 0.96
N LEU A 77 -4.99 11.08 1.76
CA LEU A 77 -5.41 11.25 3.16
C LEU A 77 -6.89 11.62 3.23
N ALA A 78 -7.32 12.62 2.44
CA ALA A 78 -8.71 13.04 2.39
C ALA A 78 -9.66 11.90 1.98
N ASP A 79 -9.32 11.14 0.94
CA ASP A 79 -10.07 9.96 0.50
C ASP A 79 -10.17 8.86 1.56
N ALA A 80 -9.07 8.63 2.30
CA ALA A 80 -9.02 7.63 3.35
C ALA A 80 -9.92 8.02 4.53
N LEU A 81 -9.86 9.27 4.97
CA LEU A 81 -10.71 9.79 6.04
C LEU A 81 -12.19 9.81 5.63
N ALA A 82 -12.50 10.21 4.38
CA ALA A 82 -13.86 10.17 3.86
C ALA A 82 -14.43 8.74 3.82
N PHE A 83 -13.62 7.74 3.44
CA PHE A 83 -14.03 6.34 3.48
C PHE A 83 -14.29 5.85 4.91
N ALA A 84 -13.37 6.16 5.84
CA ALA A 84 -13.54 5.77 7.24
C ALA A 84 -14.83 6.38 7.84
N HIS A 85 -15.07 7.66 7.57
CA HIS A 85 -16.29 8.33 8.01
C HIS A 85 -17.57 7.73 7.40
N GLU A 86 -17.56 7.46 6.07
CA GLU A 86 -18.69 6.83 5.36
C GLU A 86 -19.06 5.47 5.95
N ARG A 87 -18.08 4.72 6.43
CA ARG A 87 -18.26 3.37 6.99
C ARG A 87 -18.24 3.35 8.52
N GLU A 88 -18.31 4.50 9.17
CA GLU A 88 -18.34 4.69 10.62
C GLU A 88 -17.15 4.02 11.33
N ILE A 89 -16.00 3.86 10.63
CA ILE A 89 -14.79 3.26 11.19
C ILE A 89 -14.12 4.30 12.10
N PRO A 90 -13.89 4.01 13.38
CA PRO A 90 -13.10 4.88 14.25
C PRO A 90 -11.71 5.08 13.65
N VAL A 91 -11.31 6.33 13.39
CA VAL A 91 -10.02 6.64 12.78
C VAL A 91 -9.37 7.84 13.48
N GLU A 92 -8.08 7.72 13.73
CA GLU A 92 -7.24 8.82 14.20
C GLU A 92 -6.09 9.08 13.24
N VAL A 93 -5.67 10.35 13.19
CA VAL A 93 -4.54 10.81 12.39
C VAL A 93 -3.36 11.05 13.33
N VAL A 94 -2.21 10.46 13.02
CA VAL A 94 -0.96 10.66 13.76
C VAL A 94 0.09 11.26 12.84
N GLU A 95 0.91 12.16 13.35
CA GLU A 95 2.05 12.69 12.60
C GLU A 95 3.24 11.73 12.69
N THR A 96 4.00 11.61 11.60
CA THR A 96 5.26 10.87 11.54
C THR A 96 6.39 11.78 11.07
N GLN A 97 7.60 11.51 11.56
CA GLN A 97 8.78 12.36 11.37
C GLN A 97 9.86 11.68 10.54
N GLU A 98 9.48 10.84 9.57
CA GLU A 98 10.45 10.11 8.74
C GLU A 98 11.41 11.05 7.98
N LEU A 99 11.03 12.30 7.69
CA LEU A 99 11.94 13.30 7.09
C LEU A 99 13.01 13.84 8.06
N GLU A 100 12.96 13.50 9.34
CA GLU A 100 14.05 13.77 10.29
C GLU A 100 15.07 12.61 10.33
N ASN A 101 14.73 11.46 9.74
CA ASN A 101 15.60 10.29 9.69
C ASN A 101 16.56 10.35 8.49
N PRO A 102 17.88 10.51 8.69
CA PRO A 102 18.85 10.57 7.59
C PRO A 102 18.87 9.31 6.71
N SER A 103 18.55 8.15 7.29
CA SER A 103 18.47 6.88 6.56
C SER A 103 17.28 6.82 5.62
N TYR A 104 16.14 7.42 5.99
CA TYR A 104 15.00 7.58 5.11
C TYR A 104 15.29 8.62 4.01
N ILE A 105 15.85 9.78 4.39
CA ILE A 105 16.19 10.87 3.45
C ILE A 105 17.13 10.40 2.35
N ARG A 106 18.09 9.53 2.66
CA ARG A 106 19.06 8.99 1.70
C ARG A 106 18.42 8.24 0.53
N ASN A 107 17.18 7.77 0.69
CA ASN A 107 16.37 7.14 -0.35
C ASN A 107 17.06 5.95 -1.03
N ASP A 108 17.61 5.05 -0.23
CA ASP A 108 18.15 3.78 -0.69
C ASP A 108 17.06 2.68 -0.74
N ALA A 109 17.47 1.46 -1.07
CA ALA A 109 16.59 0.30 -1.14
C ALA A 109 15.83 0.02 0.18
N MET A 110 16.39 0.46 1.34
CA MET A 110 15.80 0.29 2.66
C MET A 110 14.86 1.42 3.09
N ARG A 111 14.62 2.44 2.25
CA ARG A 111 13.72 3.57 2.58
C ARG A 111 12.38 3.13 3.15
N CYS A 112 11.74 2.10 2.55
CA CYS A 112 10.45 1.60 3.01
C CYS A 112 10.52 0.93 4.38
N PHE A 113 11.66 0.34 4.75
CA PHE A 113 11.92 -0.14 6.10
C PHE A 113 11.87 1.02 7.09
N HIS A 114 12.66 2.07 6.87
CA HIS A 114 12.74 3.22 7.78
C HIS A 114 11.39 3.95 7.94
N CYS A 115 10.62 4.07 6.85
CA CYS A 115 9.27 4.63 6.90
C CYS A 115 8.31 3.80 7.77
N LYS A 116 8.38 2.46 7.64
CA LYS A 116 7.51 1.58 8.41
C LYS A 116 7.96 1.43 9.85
N ASP A 117 9.26 1.44 10.10
CA ASP A 117 9.85 1.44 11.44
C ASP A 117 9.38 2.66 12.26
N GLU A 118 9.45 3.86 11.66
CA GLU A 118 8.91 5.07 12.26
C GLU A 118 7.40 4.95 12.56
N LEU A 119 6.61 4.53 11.56
CA LEU A 119 5.17 4.34 11.73
C LEU A 119 4.87 3.40 12.89
N PHE A 120 5.51 2.23 12.95
CA PHE A 120 5.22 1.24 13.97
C PHE A 120 5.71 1.69 15.35
N THR A 121 6.83 2.42 15.42
CA THR A 121 7.28 3.06 16.67
C THR A 121 6.22 4.04 17.23
N VAL A 122 5.61 4.85 16.36
CA VAL A 122 4.50 5.75 16.76
C VAL A 122 3.30 4.94 17.22
N LEU A 123 2.92 3.90 16.47
CA LEU A 123 1.77 3.05 16.80
C LEU A 123 1.98 2.24 18.09
N GLU A 124 3.19 1.81 18.41
CA GLU A 124 3.49 1.14 19.70
C GLU A 124 3.24 2.06 20.89
N ARG A 125 3.72 3.31 20.82
CA ARG A 125 3.43 4.31 21.86
C ARG A 125 1.93 4.56 21.98
N TYR A 126 1.23 4.60 20.85
CA TYR A 126 -0.22 4.78 20.81
C TYR A 126 -0.96 3.58 21.41
N ARG A 127 -0.50 2.36 21.11
CA ARG A 127 -1.00 1.11 21.66
C ARG A 127 -0.89 1.08 23.18
N GLU A 128 0.30 1.40 23.71
CA GLU A 128 0.57 1.43 25.15
C GLU A 128 -0.29 2.46 25.87
N ALA A 129 -0.33 3.70 25.37
CA ALA A 129 -1.10 4.78 25.98
C ALA A 129 -2.62 4.51 25.93
N GLY A 130 -3.12 3.89 24.87
CA GLY A 130 -4.54 3.59 24.66
C GLY A 130 -5.01 2.25 25.23
N GLY A 131 -4.07 1.40 25.74
CA GLY A 131 -4.38 0.07 26.25
C GLY A 131 -4.91 -0.87 25.18
N PHE A 132 -4.35 -0.82 23.95
CA PHE A 132 -4.61 -1.77 22.89
C PHE A 132 -3.71 -2.99 23.04
N ASP A 133 -4.22 -4.17 22.65
CA ASP A 133 -3.52 -5.44 22.81
C ASP A 133 -2.53 -5.69 21.69
N ALA A 134 -2.90 -5.31 20.45
CA ALA A 134 -2.10 -5.57 19.26
C ALA A 134 -2.23 -4.47 18.19
N ILE A 135 -1.28 -4.50 17.24
CA ILE A 135 -1.29 -3.70 16.01
C ILE A 135 -1.41 -4.65 14.82
N ALA A 136 -2.26 -4.33 13.85
CA ALA A 136 -2.40 -5.09 12.60
C ALA A 136 -2.17 -4.20 11.38
N TYR A 137 -1.72 -4.78 10.25
CA TYR A 137 -1.54 -4.07 8.99
C TYR A 137 -2.02 -4.88 7.78
N GLY A 138 -2.28 -4.21 6.68
CA GLY A 138 -2.94 -4.78 5.50
C GLY A 138 -1.97 -5.42 4.49
N VAL A 139 -1.04 -6.29 4.94
CA VAL A 139 -0.27 -7.15 4.03
C VAL A 139 -1.10 -8.35 3.63
N ASN A 140 -0.99 -8.82 2.40
CA ASN A 140 -1.77 -9.91 1.82
C ASN A 140 -0.87 -11.02 1.26
N ALA A 141 -1.46 -12.13 0.79
CA ALA A 141 -0.71 -13.31 0.33
C ALA A 141 0.17 -13.06 -0.91
N ASP A 142 -0.19 -12.10 -1.79
CA ASP A 142 0.64 -11.76 -2.95
C ASP A 142 1.90 -10.97 -2.56
N ASP A 143 1.96 -10.48 -1.33
CA ASP A 143 3.10 -9.73 -0.82
C ASP A 143 4.22 -10.66 -0.29
N GLU A 144 3.97 -11.98 -0.17
CA GLU A 144 4.99 -12.96 0.20
C GLU A 144 6.02 -13.16 -0.92
N GLY A 145 7.29 -13.15 -0.55
CA GLY A 145 8.39 -13.37 -1.50
C GLY A 145 8.75 -12.18 -2.38
N ASP A 146 8.04 -11.05 -2.29
CA ASP A 146 8.36 -9.81 -2.99
C ASP A 146 9.41 -8.99 -2.20
N PHE A 147 10.10 -8.09 -2.92
CA PHE A 147 11.02 -7.12 -2.31
C PHE A 147 10.21 -6.07 -1.53
N ARG A 148 10.06 -6.29 -0.23
CA ARG A 148 9.28 -5.38 0.64
C ARG A 148 9.96 -5.14 1.98
N PRO A 149 10.99 -4.29 2.04
CA PRO A 149 11.70 -3.97 3.28
C PRO A 149 10.79 -3.54 4.44
N GLY A 150 9.63 -2.94 4.14
CA GLY A 150 8.65 -2.57 5.16
C GLY A 150 8.05 -3.75 5.93
N GLN A 151 8.05 -4.97 5.38
CA GLN A 151 7.60 -6.17 6.12
C GLN A 151 8.61 -6.58 7.19
N GLN A 152 9.90 -6.30 6.96
CA GLN A 152 10.93 -6.55 7.99
C GLN A 152 10.67 -5.68 9.22
N ALA A 153 10.33 -4.40 9.04
CA ALA A 153 9.92 -3.53 10.15
C ALA A 153 8.69 -4.08 10.86
N ALA A 154 7.65 -4.51 10.13
CA ALA A 154 6.46 -5.09 10.74
C ALA A 154 6.76 -6.32 11.61
N ARG A 155 7.67 -7.20 11.16
CA ARG A 155 8.12 -8.36 11.95
C ARG A 155 8.88 -7.95 13.22
N GLN A 156 9.75 -6.93 13.14
CA GLN A 156 10.50 -6.43 14.30
C GLN A 156 9.59 -5.82 15.37
N HIS A 157 8.51 -5.16 14.95
CA HIS A 157 7.49 -4.58 15.83
C HIS A 157 6.34 -5.55 16.17
N HIS A 158 6.47 -6.83 15.83
CA HIS A 158 5.44 -7.86 16.09
C HIS A 158 4.04 -7.48 15.62
N VAL A 159 3.95 -6.78 14.47
CA VAL A 159 2.68 -6.34 13.90
C VAL A 159 1.97 -7.52 13.22
N LEU A 160 0.71 -7.74 13.55
CA LEU A 160 -0.11 -8.83 13.03
C LEU A 160 -0.44 -8.62 11.54
N ALA A 161 -0.56 -9.72 10.83
CA ALA A 161 -0.83 -9.77 9.39
C ALA A 161 -2.13 -10.55 9.06
N PRO A 162 -3.33 -10.14 9.55
CA PRO A 162 -4.53 -10.97 9.52
C PRO A 162 -4.97 -11.39 8.11
N LEU A 163 -4.79 -10.54 7.09
CA LEU A 163 -5.12 -10.88 5.69
C LEU A 163 -4.20 -11.97 5.14
N LEU A 164 -2.91 -11.89 5.47
CA LEU A 164 -1.91 -12.88 5.09
C LEU A 164 -2.17 -14.20 5.82
N GLU A 165 -2.43 -14.17 7.12
CA GLU A 165 -2.73 -15.36 7.94
C GLU A 165 -4.00 -16.06 7.46
N ALA A 166 -5.01 -15.30 6.99
CA ALA A 166 -6.21 -15.86 6.37
C ALA A 166 -5.97 -16.37 4.92
N GLY A 167 -4.77 -16.22 4.38
CA GLY A 167 -4.41 -16.62 3.02
C GLY A 167 -5.11 -15.83 1.92
N LEU A 168 -5.52 -14.60 2.19
CA LEU A 168 -6.21 -13.72 1.24
C LEU A 168 -5.22 -13.03 0.31
N ASN A 169 -5.40 -13.21 -0.99
CA ASN A 169 -4.67 -12.48 -2.02
C ASN A 169 -5.38 -11.19 -2.44
N LYS A 170 -4.73 -10.38 -3.27
CA LYS A 170 -5.23 -9.07 -3.70
C LYS A 170 -6.56 -9.14 -4.45
N ALA A 171 -6.72 -10.14 -5.32
CA ALA A 171 -7.94 -10.32 -6.10
C ALA A 171 -9.11 -10.72 -5.19
N GLU A 172 -8.87 -11.61 -4.23
CA GLU A 172 -9.85 -12.04 -3.24
C GLU A 172 -10.28 -10.90 -2.32
N ILE A 173 -9.34 -10.07 -1.85
CA ILE A 173 -9.65 -8.88 -1.05
C ILE A 173 -10.53 -7.89 -1.83
N ARG A 174 -10.21 -7.64 -3.11
CA ARG A 174 -11.04 -6.80 -3.99
C ARG A 174 -12.44 -7.36 -4.17
N GLU A 175 -12.58 -8.67 -4.37
CA GLU A 175 -13.87 -9.32 -4.53
C GLU A 175 -14.71 -9.22 -3.24
N LEU A 176 -14.11 -9.49 -2.07
CA LEU A 176 -14.79 -9.32 -0.78
C LEU A 176 -15.18 -7.86 -0.52
N ALA A 177 -14.30 -6.91 -0.85
CA ALA A 177 -14.60 -5.48 -0.75
C ALA A 177 -15.76 -5.06 -1.69
N ARG A 178 -15.81 -5.64 -2.90
CA ARG A 178 -16.92 -5.42 -3.86
C ARG A 178 -18.24 -5.98 -3.35
N GLN A 179 -18.24 -7.20 -2.79
CA GLN A 179 -19.43 -7.83 -2.19
C GLN A 179 -19.94 -7.04 -1.00
N ALA A 180 -19.04 -6.41 -0.23
CA ALA A 180 -19.38 -5.54 0.90
C ALA A 180 -19.73 -4.10 0.49
N ASP A 181 -19.85 -3.81 -0.81
CA ASP A 181 -20.13 -2.47 -1.36
C ASP A 181 -19.15 -1.39 -0.86
N LEU A 182 -17.87 -1.74 -0.71
CA LEU A 182 -16.82 -0.80 -0.32
C LEU A 182 -16.26 -0.11 -1.57
N ARG A 183 -16.45 1.20 -1.71
CA ARG A 183 -16.00 1.98 -2.89
C ARG A 183 -14.50 1.88 -3.20
N VAL A 184 -13.71 1.34 -2.29
CA VAL A 184 -12.26 1.15 -2.47
C VAL A 184 -11.89 -0.12 -3.27
N TRP A 185 -12.84 -0.97 -3.62
CA TRP A 185 -12.59 -2.27 -4.25
C TRP A 185 -11.82 -2.17 -5.58
N ASP A 186 -12.07 -1.13 -6.38
CA ASP A 186 -11.41 -0.89 -7.68
C ASP A 186 -10.29 0.16 -7.60
N LYS A 187 -10.02 0.70 -6.38
CA LYS A 187 -9.00 1.75 -6.20
C LYS A 187 -7.64 1.28 -6.70
N PRO A 188 -6.97 2.04 -7.58
CA PRO A 188 -5.61 1.71 -8.02
C PRO A 188 -4.62 1.69 -6.85
N ALA A 189 -3.55 0.90 -6.98
CA ALA A 189 -2.48 0.90 -5.98
C ALA A 189 -1.88 2.30 -5.82
N SER A 190 -1.91 2.80 -4.58
CA SER A 190 -1.39 4.11 -4.21
C SER A 190 -0.10 3.93 -3.42
N ALA A 191 1.05 4.03 -4.09
CA ALA A 191 2.32 4.11 -3.41
C ALA A 191 2.56 5.54 -2.90
N CYS A 192 3.44 5.71 -1.88
CA CYS A 192 3.80 7.01 -1.32
C CYS A 192 4.53 7.91 -2.33
N LEU A 193 4.46 9.23 -2.18
CA LEU A 193 5.12 10.20 -3.08
C LEU A 193 6.64 9.99 -3.17
N SER A 194 7.29 9.59 -2.07
CA SER A 194 8.73 9.31 -2.06
C SER A 194 9.14 8.19 -3.02
N SER A 195 8.22 7.25 -3.35
CA SER A 195 8.49 6.21 -4.36
C SER A 195 8.65 6.76 -5.79
N ARG A 196 8.36 8.03 -6.02
CA ARG A 196 8.55 8.72 -7.31
C ARG A 196 9.93 9.34 -7.44
N ILE A 197 10.68 9.46 -6.34
CA ILE A 197 12.03 10.01 -6.35
C ILE A 197 13.01 8.89 -6.72
N GLU A 198 13.91 9.18 -7.64
CA GLU A 198 14.98 8.28 -8.07
C GLU A 198 15.81 7.82 -6.88
N TYR A 199 16.11 6.52 -6.79
CA TYR A 199 16.95 5.98 -5.72
C TYR A 199 18.31 6.68 -5.66
N GLY A 200 18.81 6.91 -4.43
CA GLY A 200 20.04 7.67 -4.17
C GLY A 200 19.87 9.20 -4.23
N ARG A 201 18.72 9.69 -4.64
CA ARG A 201 18.38 11.12 -4.58
C ARG A 201 17.60 11.40 -3.30
N ALA A 202 18.01 12.42 -2.55
CA ALA A 202 17.40 12.74 -1.26
C ALA A 202 15.88 12.98 -1.35
N VAL A 203 15.14 12.42 -0.39
CA VAL A 203 13.73 12.75 -0.19
C VAL A 203 13.67 14.08 0.55
N THR A 204 13.11 15.11 -0.10
CA THR A 204 12.93 16.43 0.50
C THR A 204 11.48 16.90 0.40
N PRO A 205 11.03 17.79 1.29
CA PRO A 205 9.69 18.37 1.22
C PRO A 205 9.39 19.03 -0.14
N GLU A 206 10.38 19.71 -0.74
CA GLU A 206 10.26 20.35 -2.03
C GLU A 206 10.02 19.34 -3.16
N ALA A 207 10.80 18.23 -3.17
CA ALA A 207 10.63 17.17 -4.16
C ALA A 207 9.26 16.49 -4.03
N LEU A 208 8.80 16.22 -2.80
CA LEU A 208 7.48 15.65 -2.54
C LEU A 208 6.37 16.58 -3.02
N SER A 209 6.45 17.88 -2.69
CA SER A 209 5.47 18.91 -3.11
C SER A 209 5.38 19.05 -4.63
N VAL A 210 6.54 19.05 -5.32
CA VAL A 210 6.58 19.14 -6.78
C VAL A 210 5.94 17.91 -7.44
N ILE A 211 6.20 16.72 -6.91
CA ILE A 211 5.59 15.47 -7.38
C ILE A 211 4.07 15.52 -7.18
N GLU A 212 3.61 15.88 -5.98
CA GLU A 212 2.18 15.95 -5.65
C GLU A 212 1.44 16.90 -6.60
N ARG A 213 1.93 18.13 -6.74
CA ARG A 213 1.36 19.13 -7.66
C ARG A 213 1.37 18.66 -9.12
N GLY A 214 2.41 17.92 -9.52
CA GLY A 214 2.48 17.32 -10.85
C GLY A 214 1.42 16.24 -11.05
N GLU A 215 1.23 15.35 -10.06
CA GLU A 215 0.20 14.30 -10.09
C GLU A 215 -1.22 14.91 -10.03
N GLU A 216 -1.43 16.00 -9.29
CA GLU A 216 -2.70 16.74 -9.28
C GLU A 216 -3.01 17.37 -10.64
N ALA A 217 -2.01 17.96 -11.30
CA ALA A 217 -2.18 18.53 -12.63
C ALA A 217 -2.56 17.45 -13.66
N LEU A 218 -1.91 16.28 -13.65
CA LEU A 218 -2.28 15.17 -14.54
C LEU A 218 -3.71 14.67 -14.26
N ARG A 219 -4.10 14.61 -12.99
CA ARG A 219 -5.49 14.26 -12.62
C ARG A 219 -6.49 15.30 -13.13
N ALA A 220 -6.18 16.58 -12.99
CA ALA A 220 -7.01 17.68 -13.50
C ALA A 220 -7.15 17.66 -15.03
N MET A 221 -6.12 17.20 -15.75
CA MET A 221 -6.17 16.93 -17.19
C MET A 221 -7.00 15.68 -17.54
N GLY A 222 -7.52 14.94 -16.53
CA GLY A 222 -8.39 13.78 -16.73
C GLY A 222 -7.65 12.46 -16.96
N PHE A 223 -6.35 12.36 -16.65
CA PHE A 223 -5.64 11.08 -16.62
C PHE A 223 -6.01 10.30 -15.34
N ARG A 224 -6.17 8.98 -15.45
CA ARG A 224 -6.63 8.14 -14.36
C ARG A 224 -5.49 7.39 -13.67
N GLN A 225 -4.54 6.86 -14.44
CA GLN A 225 -3.41 6.10 -13.91
C GLN A 225 -2.09 6.65 -14.46
N PHE A 226 -1.31 7.23 -13.56
CA PHE A 226 -0.07 7.93 -13.91
C PHE A 226 0.91 7.95 -12.73
N ARG A 227 2.15 8.35 -13.01
CA ARG A 227 3.18 8.68 -12.00
C ARG A 227 4.06 9.81 -12.52
N VAL A 228 4.44 10.70 -11.61
CA VAL A 228 5.41 11.76 -11.85
C VAL A 228 6.74 11.36 -11.22
N ARG A 229 7.71 10.88 -12.01
CA ARG A 229 9.01 10.46 -11.54
C ARG A 229 10.00 11.61 -11.54
N HIS A 230 10.65 11.82 -10.40
CA HIS A 230 11.59 12.91 -10.18
C HIS A 230 13.03 12.41 -10.32
N HIS A 231 13.71 12.82 -11.41
CA HIS A 231 15.09 12.52 -11.72
C HIS A 231 15.96 13.81 -11.70
N GLY A 232 15.79 14.64 -10.64
CA GLY A 232 16.47 15.92 -10.51
C GLY A 232 15.91 16.96 -11.47
N GLU A 233 16.66 17.37 -12.47
CA GLU A 233 16.20 18.35 -13.47
C GLU A 233 15.19 17.78 -14.48
N ILE A 234 15.02 16.44 -14.48
CA ILE A 234 14.16 15.73 -15.43
C ILE A 234 12.92 15.24 -14.70
N VAL A 235 11.75 15.50 -15.25
CA VAL A 235 10.54 14.75 -14.91
C VAL A 235 10.29 13.67 -15.96
N ARG A 236 10.04 12.44 -15.52
CA ARG A 236 9.57 11.35 -16.36
C ARG A 236 8.11 11.04 -15.99
N ILE A 237 7.22 11.36 -16.90
CA ILE A 237 5.77 11.14 -16.74
C ILE A 237 5.46 9.74 -17.23
N GLU A 238 4.88 8.91 -16.37
CA GLU A 238 4.33 7.60 -16.73
C GLU A 238 2.82 7.70 -16.76
N ILE A 239 2.19 7.27 -17.86
CA ILE A 239 0.73 7.28 -18.05
C ILE A 239 0.29 5.88 -18.48
N ALA A 240 -0.90 5.44 -18.07
CA ALA A 240 -1.45 4.15 -18.46
C ALA A 240 -1.39 3.96 -19.98
N ARG A 241 -1.11 2.74 -20.44
CA ARG A 241 -0.92 2.43 -21.87
C ARG A 241 -2.13 2.83 -22.71
N GLU A 242 -3.30 2.65 -22.17
CA GLU A 242 -4.57 2.96 -22.82
C GLU A 242 -4.77 4.47 -23.04
N GLU A 243 -4.11 5.29 -22.20
CA GLU A 243 -4.18 6.75 -22.24
C GLU A 243 -2.99 7.38 -23.00
N LEU A 244 -1.94 6.61 -23.34
CA LEU A 244 -0.77 7.10 -24.07
C LEU A 244 -1.10 7.78 -25.42
N PRO A 245 -2.03 7.26 -26.26
CA PRO A 245 -2.37 7.94 -27.51
C PRO A 245 -2.80 9.40 -27.30
N ARG A 246 -3.54 9.68 -26.24
CA ARG A 246 -3.93 11.06 -25.85
C ARG A 246 -2.72 11.87 -25.36
N ALA A 247 -1.86 11.26 -24.55
CA ALA A 247 -0.68 11.91 -23.98
C ALA A 247 0.38 12.28 -25.02
N LEU A 248 0.42 11.55 -26.15
CA LEU A 248 1.38 11.75 -27.25
C LEU A 248 0.98 12.85 -28.26
N THR A 249 -0.16 13.53 -28.07
CA THR A 249 -0.56 14.63 -28.94
C THR A 249 0.31 15.87 -28.71
N ALA A 250 0.47 16.70 -29.75
CA ALA A 250 1.23 17.94 -29.66
C ALA A 250 0.61 18.93 -28.62
N GLU A 251 -0.71 18.89 -28.48
CA GLU A 251 -1.45 19.67 -27.49
C GLU A 251 -1.06 19.26 -26.06
N MET A 252 -1.13 17.97 -25.73
CA MET A 252 -0.72 17.44 -24.42
C MET A 252 0.77 17.66 -24.13
N ALA A 253 1.64 17.51 -25.13
CA ALA A 253 3.07 17.82 -24.98
C ALA A 253 3.29 19.28 -24.58
N SER A 254 2.51 20.22 -25.14
CA SER A 254 2.55 21.63 -24.77
C SER A 254 2.05 21.88 -23.36
N GLU A 255 0.94 21.24 -22.97
CA GLU A 255 0.38 21.36 -21.61
C GLU A 255 1.33 20.75 -20.55
N PHE A 256 1.87 19.56 -20.77
CA PHE A 256 2.86 18.96 -19.89
C PHE A 256 4.08 19.87 -19.73
N THR A 257 4.59 20.38 -20.85
CA THR A 257 5.74 21.29 -20.82
C THR A 257 5.42 22.53 -19.99
N ALA A 258 4.28 23.17 -20.19
CA ALA A 258 3.89 24.37 -19.46
C ALA A 258 3.76 24.11 -17.95
N VAL A 259 3.14 22.99 -17.56
CA VAL A 259 2.96 22.62 -16.14
C VAL A 259 4.30 22.30 -15.49
N PHE A 260 5.05 21.35 -16.03
CA PHE A 260 6.25 20.85 -15.37
C PHE A 260 7.43 21.83 -15.41
N LYS A 261 7.49 22.73 -16.39
CA LYS A 261 8.42 23.86 -16.37
C LYS A 261 8.11 24.84 -15.23
N ARG A 262 6.84 25.15 -14.98
CA ARG A 262 6.44 25.97 -13.82
C ARG A 262 6.73 25.30 -12.48
N LEU A 263 6.75 23.97 -12.44
CA LEU A 263 7.15 23.19 -11.27
C LEU A 263 8.67 23.12 -11.08
N GLY A 264 9.48 23.70 -12.00
CA GLY A 264 10.93 23.84 -11.87
C GLY A 264 11.74 22.81 -12.65
N PHE A 265 11.12 21.86 -13.35
CA PHE A 265 11.87 20.89 -14.15
C PHE A 265 12.48 21.50 -15.39
N ARG A 266 13.76 21.17 -15.63
CA ARG A 266 14.47 21.61 -16.83
C ARG A 266 14.09 20.81 -18.07
N PHE A 267 13.78 19.54 -17.90
CA PHE A 267 13.37 18.63 -18.99
C PHE A 267 12.08 17.91 -18.61
N VAL A 268 11.16 17.87 -19.57
CA VAL A 268 9.87 17.17 -19.43
C VAL A 268 9.86 16.00 -20.40
N THR A 269 9.70 14.79 -19.89
CA THR A 269 9.74 13.57 -20.69
C THR A 269 8.53 12.70 -20.41
N LEU A 270 8.09 11.94 -21.41
CA LEU A 270 7.05 10.92 -21.30
C LEU A 270 7.68 9.55 -21.45
N ASP A 271 7.37 8.62 -20.56
CA ASP A 271 7.78 7.22 -20.69
C ASP A 271 6.92 6.52 -21.74
N LEU A 272 7.54 6.12 -22.84
CA LEU A 272 6.85 5.48 -23.96
C LEU A 272 6.37 4.05 -23.67
N GLU A 273 6.90 3.41 -22.63
CA GLU A 273 6.39 2.11 -22.17
C GLU A 273 5.16 2.27 -21.26
N GLY A 274 4.87 3.49 -20.81
CA GLY A 274 3.75 3.83 -19.96
C GLY A 274 3.93 3.42 -18.49
N PHE A 275 2.85 3.52 -17.73
CA PHE A 275 2.87 3.14 -16.32
C PHE A 275 3.07 1.63 -16.13
N ARG A 276 4.02 1.28 -15.26
CA ARG A 276 4.29 -0.10 -14.83
C ARG A 276 4.54 -0.12 -13.32
N SER A 277 3.95 -1.09 -12.65
CA SER A 277 4.26 -1.30 -11.22
C SER A 277 5.73 -1.67 -11.06
N GLY A 278 6.39 -1.06 -10.07
CA GLY A 278 7.80 -1.37 -9.77
C GLY A 278 8.83 -0.84 -10.79
N SER A 279 8.47 0.05 -11.72
CA SER A 279 9.40 0.57 -12.75
C SER A 279 10.69 1.16 -12.16
N MET A 280 10.62 1.77 -10.97
CA MET A 280 11.79 2.32 -10.28
C MET A 280 12.73 1.25 -9.70
N ASN A 281 12.23 0.05 -9.42
CA ASN A 281 13.07 -1.04 -8.89
C ASN A 281 14.11 -1.54 -9.92
N GLN A 282 13.90 -1.24 -11.22
CA GLN A 282 14.89 -1.52 -12.27
C GLN A 282 16.20 -0.73 -12.09
N LEU A 283 16.19 0.31 -11.28
CA LEU A 283 17.39 1.10 -10.93
C LEU A 283 18.21 0.47 -9.80
N LEU A 284 17.66 -0.53 -9.10
CA LEU A 284 18.35 -1.24 -8.04
C LEU A 284 19.19 -2.40 -8.61
N SER A 285 20.39 -2.59 -8.06
CA SER A 285 21.21 -3.75 -8.35
C SER A 285 20.58 -5.04 -7.82
N ALA A 286 20.98 -6.20 -8.35
CA ALA A 286 20.52 -7.50 -7.86
C ALA A 286 20.86 -7.69 -6.37
N GLU A 287 21.99 -7.17 -5.89
CA GLU A 287 22.40 -7.23 -4.49
C GLU A 287 21.46 -6.41 -3.59
N GLU A 288 21.08 -5.20 -4.00
CA GLU A 288 20.14 -4.36 -3.27
C GLU A 288 18.74 -4.99 -3.19
N LEU A 289 18.29 -5.61 -4.29
CA LEU A 289 17.02 -6.35 -4.32
C LEU A 289 17.05 -7.58 -3.39
N LEU A 290 18.19 -8.25 -3.24
CA LEU A 290 18.34 -9.38 -2.33
C LEU A 290 18.34 -8.96 -0.85
N ARG A 291 18.93 -7.81 -0.50
CA ARG A 291 18.94 -7.30 0.88
C ARG A 291 17.54 -7.02 1.45
N GLY A 292 16.58 -6.74 0.63
CA GLY A 292 15.20 -6.47 1.06
C GLY A 292 14.25 -7.68 1.01
N ARG A 293 14.75 -8.88 0.67
CA ARG A 293 13.97 -10.13 0.63
C ARG A 293 14.10 -10.98 1.89
N VAL A 294 14.78 -10.52 2.91
CA VAL A 294 15.04 -11.30 4.14
C VAL A 294 13.88 -11.22 5.12
#